data_b077508420c10b70484caff2576ed665
#
_entry.id   b077508420c10b70484caff2576ed665
#
_cell.length_a   1.000
_cell.length_b   1.000
_cell.length_c   1.000
_cell.angle_alpha   90.00
_cell.angle_beta   90.00
_cell.angle_gamma   90.00
#
_symmetry.space_group_name_H-M   'P 1'
#
loop_
_entity.id
_entity.type
_entity.pdbx_description
1 polymer ?
#
loop_
_entity_poly.entity_id
_entity_poly.type
_entity_poly.pdbx_seq_one_letter_code
_entity_poly.pdbx_strand_id
1 'polypeptide(L)'
;DDGAAFQVMDPRAVAVPTPGEMLPGFDTPTVGDPQGFEVLCSRAPEPCPFHDVTLTEALAAGRPVAYYVGTPAFCSTGSCAPALEALIGAQERFADTFTFVHAEGVNSGEKEREAAMTLASAKLIELAKSW
;
A
#
# COMPACT_ATOMS: atom_id res chain seq x y z
N ASP A 1 -25.22 22.08 1.61
CA ASP A 1 -24.40 21.45 2.64
C ASP A 1 -24.18 19.98 2.29
N ASP A 2 -23.01 19.70 1.73
CA ASP A 2 -22.62 18.35 1.35
C ASP A 2 -22.19 17.56 2.59
N GLY A 3 -23.15 17.21 3.43
CA GLY A 3 -22.93 16.39 4.60
C GLY A 3 -22.30 15.06 4.22
N ALA A 4 -21.14 14.72 4.78
CA ALA A 4 -20.56 13.41 4.63
C ALA A 4 -21.46 12.37 5.30
N ALA A 5 -22.02 11.46 4.51
CA ALA A 5 -22.76 10.32 5.04
C ALA A 5 -21.76 9.20 5.40
N PHE A 6 -21.87 8.67 6.62
CA PHE A 6 -21.12 7.48 7.03
C PHE A 6 -22.10 6.46 7.65
N GLN A 7 -21.73 5.21 7.51
CA GLN A 7 -22.49 4.10 8.09
C GLN A 7 -21.73 3.55 9.30
N VAL A 8 -22.43 3.49 10.43
CA VAL A 8 -21.93 2.76 11.59
C VAL A 8 -22.25 1.28 11.40
N MET A 9 -21.23 0.44 11.44
CA MET A 9 -21.35 -0.99 11.23
C MET A 9 -20.94 -1.76 12.50
N ASP A 10 -21.47 -2.97 12.64
CA ASP A 10 -20.96 -3.91 13.63
C ASP A 10 -19.47 -4.20 13.31
N PRO A 11 -18.54 -4.06 14.27
CA PRO A 11 -17.11 -4.34 14.03
C PRO A 11 -16.86 -5.72 13.40
N ARG A 12 -17.72 -6.71 13.68
CA ARG A 12 -17.62 -8.06 13.09
C ARG A 12 -18.02 -8.11 11.61
N ALA A 13 -18.71 -7.10 11.12
CA ALA A 13 -19.09 -6.96 9.71
C ALA A 13 -18.07 -6.15 8.91
N VAL A 14 -17.06 -5.57 9.57
CA VAL A 14 -15.99 -4.82 8.93
C VAL A 14 -14.87 -5.79 8.55
N ALA A 15 -14.65 -5.94 7.28
CA ALA A 15 -13.67 -6.87 6.72
C ALA A 15 -12.23 -6.30 6.71
N VAL A 16 -11.85 -5.59 7.75
CA VAL A 16 -10.48 -5.07 7.95
C VAL A 16 -9.90 -5.78 9.17
N PRO A 17 -8.67 -6.34 9.08
CA PRO A 17 -8.09 -7.02 10.23
C PRO A 17 -7.89 -6.04 11.37
N THR A 18 -8.27 -6.47 12.55
CA THR A 18 -8.00 -5.75 13.78
C THR A 18 -6.61 -6.13 14.32
N PRO A 19 -6.01 -5.32 15.21
CA PRO A 19 -4.74 -5.66 15.83
C PRO A 19 -4.75 -7.07 16.43
N GLY A 20 -3.77 -7.88 16.05
CA GLY A 20 -3.66 -9.29 16.44
C GLY A 20 -4.18 -10.29 15.42
N GLU A 21 -4.88 -9.84 14.39
CA GLU A 21 -5.32 -10.68 13.27
C GLU A 21 -4.29 -10.70 12.14
N MET A 22 -4.32 -11.76 11.34
CA MET A 22 -3.42 -11.90 10.19
C MET A 22 -3.84 -10.97 9.06
N LEU A 23 -2.88 -10.22 8.52
CA LEU A 23 -3.08 -9.47 7.29
C LEU A 23 -3.06 -10.45 6.10
N PRO A 24 -4.12 -10.53 5.28
CA PRO A 24 -4.08 -11.33 4.06
C PRO A 24 -3.15 -10.69 3.02
N GLY A 25 -2.42 -11.55 2.30
CA GLY A 25 -1.55 -11.11 1.21
C GLY A 25 -2.35 -10.78 -0.05
N PHE A 26 -1.79 -9.93 -0.89
CA PHE A 26 -2.16 -9.77 -2.29
C PHE A 26 -0.92 -9.42 -3.12
N ASP A 27 -1.02 -9.61 -4.43
CA ASP A 27 0.11 -9.40 -5.32
C ASP A 27 0.21 -7.92 -5.66
N THR A 28 1.01 -7.19 -4.89
CA THR A 28 1.35 -5.80 -5.15
C THR A 28 2.25 -5.70 -6.39
N PRO A 29 2.14 -4.64 -7.21
CA PRO A 29 3.05 -4.43 -8.32
C PRO A 29 4.51 -4.37 -7.85
N THR A 30 5.40 -5.04 -8.60
CA THR A 30 6.84 -5.08 -8.32
C THR A 30 7.64 -4.66 -9.54
N VAL A 31 8.94 -4.48 -9.35
CA VAL A 31 9.88 -4.20 -10.46
C VAL A 31 9.88 -5.37 -11.47
N GLY A 32 9.71 -6.60 -10.99
CA GLY A 32 9.65 -7.80 -11.85
C GLY A 32 8.30 -7.99 -12.54
N ASP A 33 7.22 -7.50 -11.94
CA ASP A 33 5.87 -7.53 -12.50
C ASP A 33 5.13 -6.24 -12.16
N PRO A 34 5.22 -5.22 -13.02
CA PRO A 34 4.55 -3.94 -12.79
C PRO A 34 3.04 -3.98 -13.00
N GLN A 35 2.46 -5.10 -13.43
CA GLN A 35 1.01 -5.29 -13.63
C GLN A 35 0.36 -4.22 -14.52
N GLY A 36 1.11 -3.67 -15.48
CA GLY A 36 0.66 -2.63 -16.39
C GLY A 36 0.74 -1.19 -15.84
N PHE A 37 1.27 -1.00 -14.64
CA PHE A 37 1.53 0.34 -14.12
C PHE A 37 2.83 0.91 -14.70
N GLU A 38 2.77 2.14 -15.22
CA GLU A 38 3.96 2.84 -15.72
C GLU A 38 4.85 3.35 -14.59
N VAL A 39 4.24 3.71 -13.47
CA VAL A 39 4.94 4.25 -12.30
C VAL A 39 4.64 3.38 -11.09
N LEU A 40 5.63 2.64 -10.62
CA LEU A 40 5.54 1.80 -9.41
C LEU A 40 5.64 2.63 -8.13
N CYS A 41 6.32 3.76 -8.20
CA CYS A 41 6.56 4.62 -7.06
C CYS A 41 6.68 6.07 -7.53
N SER A 42 5.88 6.94 -6.95
CA SER A 42 5.92 8.37 -7.27
C SER A 42 6.96 9.15 -6.44
N ARG A 43 7.80 8.46 -5.68
CA ARG A 43 8.92 9.08 -4.98
C ARG A 43 9.92 9.66 -5.97
N ALA A 44 10.42 10.85 -5.71
CA ALA A 44 11.47 11.49 -6.49
C ALA A 44 12.73 11.70 -5.60
N PRO A 45 13.92 11.69 -6.18
CA PRO A 45 14.26 11.51 -7.59
C PRO A 45 14.24 10.05 -8.07
N GLU A 46 14.27 9.11 -7.15
CA GLU A 46 14.31 7.67 -7.43
C GLU A 46 13.17 6.92 -6.72
N PRO A 47 12.65 5.83 -7.28
CA PRO A 47 11.73 4.96 -6.59
C PRO A 47 12.29 4.48 -5.25
N CYS A 48 11.42 4.18 -4.31
CA CYS A 48 11.84 3.59 -3.04
C CYS A 48 12.24 2.11 -3.24
N PRO A 49 13.03 1.53 -2.33
CA PRO A 49 13.52 0.16 -2.45
C PRO A 49 12.49 -0.92 -2.03
N PHE A 50 11.20 -0.62 -1.95
CA PHE A 50 10.18 -1.49 -1.38
C PHE A 50 9.28 -2.16 -2.43
N HIS A 51 9.77 -2.33 -3.67
CA HIS A 51 9.02 -2.91 -4.79
C HIS A 51 9.65 -4.19 -5.35
N ASP A 52 10.49 -4.87 -4.59
CA ASP A 52 11.16 -6.10 -5.05
C ASP A 52 10.29 -7.35 -4.90
N VAL A 53 9.43 -7.38 -3.89
CA VAL A 53 8.57 -8.52 -3.57
C VAL A 53 7.12 -8.06 -3.40
N THR A 54 6.17 -8.97 -3.69
CA THR A 54 4.76 -8.74 -3.41
C THR A 54 4.48 -8.81 -1.91
N LEU A 55 3.35 -8.26 -1.48
CA LEU A 55 2.89 -8.44 -0.09
C LEU A 55 2.67 -9.92 0.23
N THR A 56 2.13 -10.70 -0.72
CA THR A 56 1.95 -12.15 -0.57
C THR A 56 3.28 -12.86 -0.28
N GLU A 57 4.31 -12.58 -1.09
CA GLU A 57 5.65 -13.16 -0.91
C GLU A 57 6.29 -12.73 0.41
N ALA A 58 6.17 -11.44 0.76
CA ALA A 58 6.71 -10.90 2.00
C ALA A 58 6.09 -11.58 3.24
N LEU A 59 4.77 -11.76 3.25
CA LEU A 59 4.07 -12.44 4.35
C LEU A 59 4.42 -13.93 4.42
N ALA A 60 4.58 -14.59 3.26
CA ALA A 60 4.95 -16.01 3.19
C ALA A 60 6.38 -16.29 3.67
N ALA A 61 7.26 -15.30 3.63
CA ALA A 61 8.65 -15.44 4.09
C ALA A 61 8.80 -15.62 5.62
N GLY A 62 7.74 -15.45 6.39
CA GLY A 62 7.73 -15.69 7.84
C GLY A 62 8.43 -14.62 8.68
N ARG A 63 8.79 -13.49 8.08
CA ARG A 63 9.35 -12.32 8.77
C ARG A 63 8.26 -11.27 8.97
N PRO A 64 8.36 -10.43 10.01
CA PRO A 64 7.49 -9.27 10.15
C PRO A 64 7.55 -8.38 8.92
N VAL A 65 6.40 -7.85 8.50
CA VAL A 65 6.29 -7.01 7.31
C VAL A 65 5.89 -5.60 7.72
N ALA A 66 6.68 -4.62 7.29
CA ALA A 66 6.30 -3.21 7.30
C ALA A 66 5.65 -2.88 5.94
N TYR A 67 4.33 -2.79 5.93
CA TYR A 67 3.57 -2.52 4.72
C TYR A 67 3.10 -1.08 4.71
N TYR A 68 3.48 -0.36 3.66
CA TYR A 68 3.14 1.04 3.46
C TYR A 68 2.25 1.19 2.22
N VAL A 69 1.13 1.88 2.39
CA VAL A 69 0.24 2.29 1.29
C VAL A 69 0.24 3.80 1.22
N GLY A 70 0.67 4.36 0.12
CA GLY A 70 0.74 5.80 -0.02
C GLY A 70 1.18 6.23 -1.42
N THR A 71 1.07 7.52 -1.66
CA THR A 71 1.42 8.15 -2.94
C THR A 71 2.27 9.41 -2.70
N PRO A 72 3.59 9.26 -2.62
CA PRO A 72 4.49 10.35 -2.20
C PRO A 72 4.32 11.66 -2.97
N ALA A 73 4.15 11.61 -4.29
CA ALA A 73 4.05 12.81 -5.12
C ALA A 73 2.65 13.45 -5.10
N PHE A 74 1.60 12.73 -4.73
CA PHE A 74 0.21 13.15 -4.94
C PHE A 74 -0.65 13.13 -3.66
N CYS A 75 -0.01 13.00 -2.52
CA CYS A 75 -0.69 12.96 -1.23
C CYS A 75 -1.21 14.35 -0.84
N SER A 76 -2.54 14.48 -0.75
CA SER A 76 -3.19 15.75 -0.43
C SER A 76 -2.85 16.27 0.97
N THR A 77 -2.51 15.38 1.91
CA THR A 77 -2.11 15.74 3.28
C THR A 77 -0.63 16.09 3.42
N GLY A 78 0.18 15.82 2.40
CA GLY A 78 1.62 16.02 2.42
C GLY A 78 2.39 15.09 3.37
N SER A 79 1.74 14.11 3.98
CA SER A 79 2.36 13.19 4.95
C SER A 79 3.00 11.95 4.32
N CYS A 80 2.61 11.58 3.10
CA CYS A 80 3.07 10.34 2.47
C CYS A 80 4.58 10.34 2.19
N ALA A 81 5.12 11.41 1.63
CA ALA A 81 6.55 11.47 1.35
C ALA A 81 7.40 11.40 2.64
N PRO A 82 7.16 12.22 3.68
CA PRO A 82 7.90 12.10 4.93
C PRO A 82 7.77 10.73 5.60
N ALA A 83 6.60 10.09 5.54
CA ALA A 83 6.40 8.76 6.10
C ALA A 83 7.22 7.71 5.36
N LEU A 84 7.26 7.77 4.02
CA LEU A 84 8.07 6.86 3.22
C LEU A 84 9.58 7.06 3.48
N GLU A 85 10.05 8.30 3.59
CA GLU A 85 11.46 8.58 3.92
C GLU A 85 11.83 8.06 5.31
N ALA A 86 10.93 8.16 6.27
CA ALA A 86 11.14 7.58 7.60
C ALA A 86 11.25 6.05 7.54
N LEU A 87 10.46 5.38 6.71
CA LEU A 87 10.53 3.94 6.50
C LEU A 87 11.81 3.52 5.77
N ILE A 88 12.30 4.30 4.81
CA ILE A 88 13.59 4.06 4.14
C ILE A 88 14.72 4.14 5.16
N GLY A 89 14.73 5.16 6.01
CA GLY A 89 15.68 5.25 7.11
C GLY A 89 15.58 4.10 8.12
N ALA A 90 14.37 3.61 8.38
CA ALA A 90 14.16 2.46 9.23
C ALA A 90 14.68 1.16 8.58
N GLN A 91 14.55 1.00 7.27
CA GLN A 91 15.08 -0.16 6.55
C GLN A 91 16.59 -0.31 6.77
N GLU A 92 17.35 0.76 6.76
CA GLU A 92 18.81 0.71 7.00
C GLU A 92 19.17 0.02 8.32
N ARG A 93 18.29 0.13 9.32
CA ARG A 93 18.51 -0.40 10.67
C ARG A 93 17.84 -1.76 10.90
N PHE A 94 16.77 -2.05 10.20
CA PHE A 94 15.90 -3.19 10.47
C PHE A 94 15.70 -4.14 9.29
N ALA A 95 16.50 -4.02 8.22
CA ALA A 95 16.43 -4.89 7.06
C ALA A 95 16.56 -6.39 7.38
N ASP A 96 17.32 -6.73 8.43
CA ASP A 96 17.48 -8.12 8.88
C ASP A 96 16.26 -8.66 9.64
N THR A 97 15.41 -7.77 10.15
CA THR A 97 14.25 -8.13 10.98
C THR A 97 12.95 -8.06 10.20
N PHE A 98 12.76 -6.98 9.43
CA PHE A 98 11.53 -6.69 8.70
C PHE A 98 11.72 -6.82 7.19
N THR A 99 10.67 -7.25 6.50
CA THR A 99 10.51 -7.04 5.06
C THR A 99 9.65 -5.80 4.84
N PHE A 100 10.09 -4.90 3.97
CA PHE A 100 9.39 -3.65 3.66
C PHE A 100 8.71 -3.77 2.31
N VAL A 101 7.43 -3.40 2.24
CA VAL A 101 6.63 -3.41 1.00
C VAL A 101 5.88 -2.10 0.87
N HIS A 102 5.92 -1.50 -0.32
CA HIS A 102 5.16 -0.30 -0.65
C HIS A 102 4.17 -0.58 -1.78
N ALA A 103 2.92 -0.19 -1.56
CA ALA A 103 1.91 -0.11 -2.61
C ALA A 103 1.64 1.35 -2.96
N GLU A 104 1.97 1.73 -4.17
CA GLU A 104 1.67 3.06 -4.73
C GLU A 104 0.17 3.16 -5.05
N GLY A 105 -0.46 4.24 -4.63
CA GLY A 105 -1.89 4.45 -4.84
C GLY A 105 -2.24 5.16 -6.15
N VAL A 106 -1.27 5.72 -6.87
CA VAL A 106 -1.53 6.61 -8.01
C VAL A 106 -0.51 6.46 -9.13
N ASN A 107 -1.01 6.44 -10.36
CA ASN A 107 -0.22 6.52 -11.57
C ASN A 107 -0.18 7.94 -12.19
N SER A 108 0.67 8.20 -13.16
CA SER A 108 1.12 9.51 -13.60
C SER A 108 0.14 10.39 -14.38
N GLY A 109 -1.04 9.91 -14.75
CA GLY A 109 -2.09 10.65 -15.46
C GLY A 109 -3.37 10.83 -14.67
N GLU A 110 -4.19 11.83 -14.95
CA GLU A 110 -5.41 12.07 -14.18
C GLU A 110 -6.43 10.93 -14.35
N LYS A 111 -6.55 10.36 -15.56
CA LYS A 111 -7.36 9.17 -15.83
C LYS A 111 -6.74 7.89 -15.26
N GLU A 112 -5.42 7.80 -15.31
CA GLU A 112 -4.65 6.68 -14.78
C GLU A 112 -4.62 6.71 -13.25
N ARG A 113 -4.59 7.91 -12.65
CA ARG A 113 -4.74 8.12 -11.20
C ARG A 113 -6.09 7.62 -10.70
N GLU A 114 -7.17 7.99 -11.40
CA GLU A 114 -8.52 7.55 -11.06
C GLU A 114 -8.66 6.01 -11.21
N ALA A 115 -8.10 5.45 -12.28
CA ALA A 115 -8.10 4.01 -12.50
C ALA A 115 -7.24 3.25 -11.45
N ALA A 116 -6.06 3.78 -11.11
CA ALA A 116 -5.19 3.17 -10.12
C ALA A 116 -5.77 3.26 -8.71
N MET A 117 -6.38 4.39 -8.34
CA MET A 117 -7.11 4.52 -7.07
C MET A 117 -8.31 3.59 -7.02
N THR A 118 -9.04 3.44 -8.13
CA THR A 118 -10.16 2.52 -8.24
C THR A 118 -9.72 1.08 -8.12
N LEU A 119 -8.61 0.71 -8.77
CA LEU A 119 -8.05 -0.64 -8.70
C LEU A 119 -7.48 -0.96 -7.31
N ALA A 120 -6.75 -0.03 -6.71
CA ALA A 120 -6.25 -0.20 -5.34
C ALA A 120 -7.40 -0.30 -4.34
N SER A 121 -8.42 0.54 -4.48
CA SER A 121 -9.63 0.49 -3.65
C SER A 121 -10.43 -0.79 -3.90
N ALA A 122 -10.56 -1.23 -5.14
CA ALA A 122 -11.24 -2.48 -5.49
C ALA A 122 -10.49 -3.70 -4.93
N LYS A 123 -9.17 -3.74 -5.04
CA LYS A 123 -8.35 -4.80 -4.43
C LYS A 123 -8.43 -4.79 -2.90
N LEU A 124 -8.42 -3.63 -2.27
CA LEU A 124 -8.62 -3.50 -0.83
C LEU A 124 -10.03 -3.94 -0.41
N ILE A 125 -11.05 -3.60 -1.19
CA ILE A 125 -12.44 -4.02 -0.95
C ILE A 125 -12.58 -5.54 -1.18
N GLU A 126 -11.93 -6.09 -2.18
CA GLU A 126 -11.94 -7.53 -2.46
C GLU A 126 -11.22 -8.31 -1.36
N LEU A 127 -10.08 -7.83 -0.90
CA LEU A 127 -9.39 -8.32 0.28
C LEU A 127 -10.28 -8.25 1.51
N ALA A 128 -10.90 -7.10 1.74
CA ALA A 128 -11.80 -6.90 2.84
C ALA A 128 -12.98 -7.91 2.84
N LYS A 129 -13.43 -8.36 1.67
CA LYS A 129 -14.48 -9.39 1.55
C LYS A 129 -13.97 -10.82 1.79
N SER A 130 -12.67 -11.05 1.67
CA SER A 130 -12.05 -12.37 1.87
C SER A 130 -11.64 -12.64 3.32
N TRP A 131 -11.80 -11.66 4.17
CA TRP A 131 -11.55 -11.73 5.61
C TRP A 131 -12.84 -12.01 6.34
#